data_4411dd185bc9f9fdd5fba803d6f4f08a
#
_entry.id   4411dd185bc9f9fdd5fba803d6f4f08a
#
_cell.length_a   1.000
_cell.length_b   1.000
_cell.length_c   1.000
_cell.angle_alpha   90.00
_cell.angle_beta   90.00
_cell.angle_gamma   90.00
#
_symmetry.space_group_name_H-M   'P 1'
#
loop_
_entity.id
_entity.type
_entity.pdbx_description
1 polymer ?
#
loop_
_entity_poly.entity_id
_entity_poly.type
_entity_poly.pdbx_seq_one_letter_code
_entity_poly.pdbx_strand_id
1 'polypeptide(L)'
;MGSNKYCVIMAGGIGSRFWPKSRQSMPKQFLDILGTGKSFIRHTYERFAKMVPAENFLVVTNDKYKNLVLEHIPEIGERQVLCEPVGRNTAPCVAYAAYTLLKRNPDAEMIVTPADHLILNEDDFRTIIAECLAFASEHDALMTVGIKPTRPDTGYGYIQVSDDKPISKVKCFTEKPDIELARVFLQSGEFFWNSGIFVWKVRSIVEAFEKYLPEHHALFSGVMRAIGTDAERNVVEIAFSECRAISIDYGIMEKADNVYVRCGEFGWSDVGTWGSVYQHSRKDRYANAVPEEGCYLYETRSSIVSLPKEKIAVISGLKEYIVVDTDDVLMICPRSEEQNIKKFIDEVKFHNGDKHN
;
A
#
# COMPACT_ATOMS: atom_id res chain seq x y z
N MET A 1 25.40 4.86 -18.63
CA MET A 1 24.21 3.99 -18.84
C MET A 1 23.20 4.34 -17.76
N GLY A 2 21.96 4.69 -18.12
CA GLY A 2 20.92 4.97 -17.14
C GLY A 2 20.61 3.72 -16.28
N SER A 3 20.11 3.92 -15.07
CA SER A 3 19.69 2.82 -14.20
C SER A 3 18.48 2.09 -14.81
N ASN A 4 18.53 0.75 -14.87
CA ASN A 4 17.37 -0.07 -15.31
C ASN A 4 16.37 -0.31 -14.17
N LYS A 5 16.62 0.24 -12.98
CA LYS A 5 15.74 0.09 -11.82
C LYS A 5 14.61 1.12 -11.87
N TYR A 6 13.39 0.64 -11.73
CA TYR A 6 12.16 1.45 -11.70
C TYR A 6 11.39 1.18 -10.42
N CYS A 7 10.76 2.20 -9.87
CA CYS A 7 9.85 2.07 -8.73
C CYS A 7 8.43 2.47 -9.14
N VAL A 8 7.49 1.55 -8.95
CA VAL A 8 6.05 1.76 -9.17
C VAL A 8 5.35 1.85 -7.83
N ILE A 9 4.80 3.01 -7.53
CA ILE A 9 4.05 3.28 -6.31
C ILE A 9 2.55 3.12 -6.62
N MET A 10 1.90 2.17 -5.97
CA MET A 10 0.44 1.95 -6.07
C MET A 10 -0.29 2.86 -5.09
N ALA A 11 -1.03 3.85 -5.58
CA ALA A 11 -1.68 4.89 -4.79
C ALA A 11 -3.20 5.00 -5.07
N GLY A 12 -3.89 3.86 -5.25
CA GLY A 12 -5.31 3.80 -5.65
C GLY A 12 -6.32 3.68 -4.50
N GLY A 13 -5.89 3.36 -3.28
CA GLY A 13 -6.78 3.14 -2.13
C GLY A 13 -7.27 4.45 -1.49
N ILE A 14 -8.43 4.42 -0.81
CA ILE A 14 -8.96 5.56 -0.06
C ILE A 14 -8.50 5.51 1.41
N GLY A 15 -8.37 4.31 1.99
CA GLY A 15 -8.05 4.16 3.41
C GLY A 15 -9.21 4.52 4.34
N SER A 16 -10.42 4.11 4.03
CA SER A 16 -11.67 4.50 4.71
C SER A 16 -11.69 4.24 6.23
N ARG A 17 -10.86 3.31 6.74
CA ARG A 17 -10.74 3.08 8.19
C ARG A 17 -10.14 4.27 8.96
N PHE A 18 -9.55 5.25 8.26
CA PHE A 18 -9.03 6.48 8.86
C PHE A 18 -10.02 7.65 8.81
N TRP A 19 -11.26 7.38 8.40
CA TRP A 19 -12.31 8.39 8.52
C TRP A 19 -12.42 8.88 9.99
N PRO A 20 -12.71 10.15 10.22
CA PRO A 20 -13.03 11.22 9.27
C PRO A 20 -11.82 11.95 8.69
N LYS A 21 -10.57 11.52 8.99
CA LYS A 21 -9.35 12.15 8.48
C LYS A 21 -9.09 11.78 7.01
N SER A 22 -9.25 10.49 6.64
CA SER A 22 -9.19 10.10 5.23
C SER A 22 -10.57 10.22 4.59
N ARG A 23 -10.62 10.75 3.38
CA ARG A 23 -11.83 10.99 2.58
C ARG A 23 -11.58 10.70 1.11
N GLN A 24 -12.64 10.64 0.31
CA GLN A 24 -12.52 10.53 -1.14
C GLN A 24 -11.75 11.69 -1.77
N SER A 25 -11.83 12.91 -1.19
CA SER A 25 -11.07 14.09 -1.63
C SER A 25 -9.60 14.06 -1.18
N MET A 26 -9.28 13.38 -0.07
CA MET A 26 -7.96 13.31 0.54
C MET A 26 -7.71 11.92 1.11
N PRO A 27 -7.32 10.93 0.27
CA PRO A 27 -7.05 9.57 0.70
C PRO A 27 -5.87 9.44 1.66
N LYS A 28 -5.82 8.31 2.39
CA LYS A 28 -4.82 8.00 3.43
C LYS A 28 -3.39 8.30 2.98
N GLN A 29 -3.00 7.91 1.76
CA GLN A 29 -1.62 8.05 1.28
C GLN A 29 -1.14 9.49 1.17
N PHE A 30 -2.05 10.46 1.11
CA PHE A 30 -1.74 11.90 1.08
C PHE A 30 -1.79 12.56 2.47
N LEU A 31 -2.07 11.79 3.52
CA LEU A 31 -2.18 12.29 4.89
C LEU A 31 -0.89 12.08 5.68
N ASP A 32 -0.58 13.04 6.57
CA ASP A 32 0.34 12.85 7.67
C ASP A 32 -0.42 12.33 8.91
N ILE A 33 -0.61 11.02 8.96
CA ILE A 33 -1.31 10.38 10.09
C ILE A 33 -0.36 10.17 11.28
N LEU A 34 0.93 10.04 11.01
CA LEU A 34 1.95 9.75 12.01
C LEU A 34 2.54 11.00 12.67
N GLY A 35 2.18 12.20 12.19
CA GLY A 35 2.68 13.47 12.75
C GLY A 35 4.14 13.76 12.41
N THR A 36 4.63 13.27 11.28
CA THR A 36 6.03 13.41 10.83
C THR A 36 6.28 14.68 10.00
N GLY A 37 5.24 15.42 9.66
CA GLY A 37 5.28 16.54 8.71
C GLY A 37 5.22 16.12 7.24
N LYS A 38 5.08 14.82 6.93
CA LYS A 38 5.06 14.27 5.57
C LYS A 38 3.95 13.26 5.39
N SER A 39 3.38 13.21 4.20
CA SER A 39 2.40 12.18 3.83
C SER A 39 3.05 10.81 3.63
N PHE A 40 2.25 9.74 3.66
CA PHE A 40 2.74 8.38 3.41
C PHE A 40 3.40 8.23 2.04
N ILE A 41 2.78 8.77 0.99
CA ILE A 41 3.33 8.67 -0.38
C ILE A 41 4.67 9.41 -0.49
N ARG A 42 4.84 10.54 0.23
CA ARG A 42 6.11 11.26 0.32
C ARG A 42 7.19 10.41 1.00
N HIS A 43 6.88 9.79 2.13
CA HIS A 43 7.79 8.84 2.79
C HIS A 43 8.19 7.70 1.88
N THR A 44 7.23 7.13 1.15
CA THR A 44 7.50 6.03 0.21
C THR A 44 8.41 6.48 -0.92
N TYR A 45 8.14 7.63 -1.54
CA TYR A 45 9.02 8.19 -2.57
C TYR A 45 10.45 8.41 -2.04
N GLU A 46 10.63 9.14 -0.93
CA GLU A 46 11.95 9.46 -0.37
C GLU A 46 12.76 8.20 0.00
N ARG A 47 12.09 7.15 0.46
CA ARG A 47 12.70 5.85 0.77
C ARG A 47 13.35 5.22 -0.44
N PHE A 48 12.63 5.19 -1.57
CA PHE A 48 13.12 4.60 -2.82
C PHE A 48 14.00 5.55 -3.65
N ALA A 49 13.89 6.86 -3.49
CA ALA A 49 14.72 7.85 -4.19
C ALA A 49 16.23 7.73 -3.86
N LYS A 50 16.57 7.01 -2.78
CA LYS A 50 17.97 6.63 -2.46
C LYS A 50 18.50 5.48 -3.32
N MET A 51 17.65 4.79 -4.09
CA MET A 51 17.98 3.60 -4.89
C MET A 51 17.61 3.77 -6.36
N VAL A 52 16.62 4.60 -6.66
CA VAL A 52 16.01 4.77 -7.99
C VAL A 52 16.00 6.26 -8.32
N PRO A 53 16.50 6.68 -9.49
CA PRO A 53 16.46 8.09 -9.90
C PRO A 53 15.04 8.56 -10.17
N ALA A 54 14.78 9.88 -10.01
CA ALA A 54 13.44 10.44 -10.07
C ALA A 54 12.70 10.15 -11.39
N GLU A 55 13.41 10.13 -12.51
CA GLU A 55 12.87 9.82 -13.84
C GLU A 55 12.35 8.38 -14.00
N ASN A 56 12.78 7.47 -13.10
CA ASN A 56 12.41 6.05 -13.11
C ASN A 56 11.28 5.71 -12.12
N PHE A 57 10.62 6.71 -11.54
CA PHE A 57 9.40 6.48 -10.76
C PHE A 57 8.17 6.49 -11.66
N LEU A 58 7.23 5.61 -11.34
CA LEU A 58 5.84 5.66 -11.82
C LEU A 58 4.92 5.63 -10.60
N VAL A 59 3.88 6.43 -10.63
CA VAL A 59 2.81 6.38 -9.63
C VAL A 59 1.52 6.00 -10.33
N VAL A 60 0.89 4.90 -9.91
CA VAL A 60 -0.41 4.48 -10.44
C VAL A 60 -1.48 4.90 -9.46
N THR A 61 -2.43 5.71 -9.90
CA THR A 61 -3.48 6.28 -9.04
C THR A 61 -4.77 6.52 -9.83
N ASN A 62 -5.86 6.88 -9.14
CA ASN A 62 -7.08 7.32 -9.81
C ASN A 62 -6.88 8.70 -10.44
N ASP A 63 -7.54 8.95 -11.57
CA ASP A 63 -7.50 10.23 -12.32
C ASP A 63 -7.66 11.46 -11.42
N LYS A 64 -8.59 11.41 -10.44
CA LYS A 64 -8.85 12.53 -9.52
C LYS A 64 -7.68 12.87 -8.59
N TYR A 65 -6.72 11.98 -8.41
CA TYR A 65 -5.60 12.17 -7.47
C TYR A 65 -4.29 12.55 -8.16
N LYS A 66 -4.29 12.72 -9.48
CA LYS A 66 -3.10 13.10 -10.25
C LYS A 66 -2.41 14.34 -9.68
N ASN A 67 -3.20 15.40 -9.43
CA ASN A 67 -2.65 16.65 -8.90
C ASN A 67 -2.10 16.50 -7.48
N LEU A 68 -2.76 15.70 -6.62
CA LEU A 68 -2.24 15.37 -5.28
C LEU A 68 -0.91 14.64 -5.36
N VAL A 69 -0.75 13.71 -6.29
CA VAL A 69 0.54 13.02 -6.48
C VAL A 69 1.63 14.02 -6.84
N LEU A 70 1.39 14.91 -7.81
CA LEU A 70 2.36 15.92 -8.23
C LEU A 70 2.67 16.96 -7.14
N GLU A 71 1.71 17.28 -6.30
CA GLU A 71 1.90 18.15 -5.13
C GLU A 71 2.81 17.49 -4.08
N HIS A 72 2.56 16.22 -3.78
CA HIS A 72 3.31 15.48 -2.75
C HIS A 72 4.67 14.96 -3.23
N ILE A 73 4.86 14.79 -4.55
CA ILE A 73 6.10 14.33 -5.17
C ILE A 73 6.45 15.28 -6.34
N PRO A 74 6.90 16.52 -6.05
CA PRO A 74 7.18 17.51 -7.09
C PRO A 74 8.40 17.15 -7.97
N GLU A 75 9.16 16.14 -7.62
CA GLU A 75 10.31 15.66 -8.39
C GLU A 75 9.93 14.85 -9.62
N ILE A 76 8.67 14.38 -9.72
CA ILE A 76 8.20 13.61 -10.88
C ILE A 76 7.32 14.48 -11.80
N GLY A 77 7.28 14.12 -13.08
CA GLY A 77 6.46 14.80 -14.08
C GLY A 77 5.13 14.09 -14.34
N GLU A 78 4.21 14.77 -15.01
CA GLU A 78 2.87 14.24 -15.33
C GLU A 78 2.87 12.88 -16.04
N ARG A 79 3.86 12.63 -16.93
CA ARG A 79 3.98 11.36 -17.65
C ARG A 79 4.40 10.17 -16.79
N GLN A 80 4.75 10.42 -15.54
CA GLN A 80 5.10 9.41 -14.55
C GLN A 80 3.90 9.05 -13.66
N VAL A 81 2.80 9.79 -13.77
CA VAL A 81 1.55 9.49 -13.07
C VAL A 81 0.61 8.77 -14.04
N LEU A 82 0.42 7.48 -13.82
CA LEU A 82 -0.47 6.63 -14.60
C LEU A 82 -1.87 6.64 -13.96
N CYS A 83 -2.83 7.17 -14.68
CA CYS A 83 -4.17 7.40 -14.16
C CYS A 83 -5.13 6.26 -14.50
N GLU A 84 -5.66 5.61 -13.47
CA GLU A 84 -6.72 4.62 -13.57
C GLU A 84 -8.09 5.34 -13.65
N PRO A 85 -8.89 5.14 -14.69
CA PRO A 85 -10.22 5.76 -14.77
C PRO A 85 -11.18 5.19 -13.74
N VAL A 86 -10.99 3.92 -13.36
CA VAL A 86 -11.75 3.22 -12.32
C VAL A 86 -10.84 2.21 -11.61
N GLY A 87 -10.99 2.08 -10.29
CA GLY A 87 -10.22 1.10 -9.51
C GLY A 87 -10.64 -0.34 -9.83
N ARG A 88 -9.68 -1.19 -10.21
CA ARG A 88 -9.88 -2.60 -10.54
C ARG A 88 -8.97 -3.55 -9.73
N ASN A 89 -8.56 -3.14 -8.52
CA ASN A 89 -7.61 -3.86 -7.68
C ASN A 89 -6.18 -3.85 -8.25
N THR A 90 -5.26 -4.61 -7.68
CA THR A 90 -3.81 -4.45 -7.92
C THR A 90 -3.29 -5.08 -9.22
N ALA A 91 -3.92 -6.12 -9.78
CA ALA A 91 -3.41 -6.72 -11.02
C ALA A 91 -3.51 -5.75 -12.23
N PRO A 92 -4.63 -5.05 -12.51
CA PRO A 92 -4.65 -4.03 -13.57
C PRO A 92 -3.72 -2.86 -13.31
N CYS A 93 -3.54 -2.44 -12.04
CA CYS A 93 -2.57 -1.42 -11.64
C CYS A 93 -1.14 -1.83 -12.04
N VAL A 94 -0.72 -3.04 -11.66
CA VAL A 94 0.59 -3.60 -12.00
C VAL A 94 0.73 -3.78 -13.51
N ALA A 95 -0.30 -4.29 -14.19
CA ALA A 95 -0.29 -4.44 -15.64
C ALA A 95 -0.06 -3.10 -16.34
N TYR A 96 -0.81 -2.05 -16.00
CA TYR A 96 -0.65 -0.74 -16.61
C TYR A 96 0.78 -0.22 -16.50
N ALA A 97 1.39 -0.33 -15.31
CA ALA A 97 2.78 0.05 -15.10
C ALA A 97 3.76 -0.85 -15.88
N ALA A 98 3.57 -2.18 -15.82
CA ALA A 98 4.48 -3.14 -16.46
C ALA A 98 4.49 -2.99 -17.99
N TYR A 99 3.31 -2.85 -18.64
CA TYR A 99 3.24 -2.67 -20.08
C TYR A 99 3.74 -1.28 -20.52
N THR A 100 3.58 -0.26 -19.66
CA THR A 100 4.21 1.05 -19.88
C THR A 100 5.72 0.96 -19.82
N LEU A 101 6.27 0.25 -18.83
CA LEU A 101 7.72 0.05 -18.69
C LEU A 101 8.28 -0.83 -19.80
N LEU A 102 7.59 -1.91 -20.19
CA LEU A 102 8.03 -2.79 -21.28
C LEU A 102 8.23 -2.00 -22.59
N LYS A 103 7.33 -1.04 -22.88
CA LYS A 103 7.48 -0.15 -24.04
C LYS A 103 8.65 0.81 -23.92
N ARG A 104 8.91 1.35 -22.71
CA ARG A 104 9.98 2.33 -22.45
C ARG A 104 11.36 1.69 -22.38
N ASN A 105 11.46 0.58 -21.64
CA ASN A 105 12.69 -0.16 -21.37
C ASN A 105 12.37 -1.64 -21.15
N PRO A 106 12.54 -2.51 -22.15
CA PRO A 106 12.29 -3.95 -22.02
C PRO A 106 13.17 -4.67 -20.99
N ASP A 107 14.27 -4.06 -20.57
CA ASP A 107 15.20 -4.62 -19.60
C ASP A 107 15.00 -4.02 -18.19
N ALA A 108 13.87 -3.34 -17.96
CA ALA A 108 13.54 -2.74 -16.70
C ALA A 108 13.42 -3.78 -15.57
N GLU A 109 14.06 -3.47 -14.44
CA GLU A 109 13.86 -4.11 -13.14
C GLU A 109 12.83 -3.29 -12.36
N MET A 110 11.71 -3.89 -12.04
CA MET A 110 10.53 -3.20 -11.52
C MET A 110 10.33 -3.54 -10.05
N ILE A 111 10.36 -2.52 -9.19
CA ILE A 111 9.90 -2.59 -7.81
C ILE A 111 8.46 -2.10 -7.80
N VAL A 112 7.54 -2.83 -7.19
CA VAL A 112 6.15 -2.42 -6.96
C VAL A 112 5.90 -2.31 -5.47
N THR A 113 5.37 -1.19 -5.02
CA THR A 113 5.14 -0.92 -3.58
C THR A 113 3.83 -0.17 -3.35
N PRO A 114 3.08 -0.49 -2.27
CA PRO A 114 2.01 0.38 -1.81
C PRO A 114 2.52 1.76 -1.40
N ALA A 115 1.67 2.77 -1.55
CA ALA A 115 2.01 4.17 -1.23
C ALA A 115 2.01 4.49 0.27
N ASP A 116 1.42 3.63 1.12
CA ASP A 116 0.93 3.97 2.45
C ASP A 116 1.41 3.05 3.58
N HIS A 117 2.52 2.34 3.35
CA HIS A 117 3.14 1.49 4.36
C HIS A 117 4.21 2.22 5.17
N LEU A 118 4.27 1.90 6.46
CA LEU A 118 5.32 2.32 7.38
C LEU A 118 6.49 1.34 7.33
N ILE A 119 7.71 1.88 7.27
CA ILE A 119 8.97 1.15 7.42
C ILE A 119 9.80 1.91 8.46
N LEU A 120 10.17 1.26 9.55
CA LEU A 120 10.93 1.91 10.63
C LEU A 120 12.44 1.88 10.37
N ASN A 121 12.97 0.77 9.89
CA ASN A 121 14.38 0.63 9.55
C ASN A 121 14.57 0.63 8.02
N GLU A 122 14.74 1.82 7.46
CA GLU A 122 14.86 1.99 6.01
C GLU A 122 16.19 1.46 5.45
N ASP A 123 17.27 1.39 6.25
CA ASP A 123 18.56 0.88 5.78
C ASP A 123 18.51 -0.62 5.55
N ASP A 124 17.99 -1.39 6.51
CA ASP A 124 17.77 -2.82 6.36
C ASP A 124 16.78 -3.11 5.22
N PHE A 125 15.72 -2.32 5.13
CA PHE A 125 14.76 -2.43 4.04
C PHE A 125 15.41 -2.26 2.66
N ARG A 126 16.25 -1.23 2.48
CA ARG A 126 16.97 -1.01 1.22
C ARG A 126 17.91 -2.15 0.87
N THR A 127 18.59 -2.71 1.87
CA THR A 127 19.43 -3.89 1.68
C THR A 127 18.61 -5.08 1.16
N ILE A 128 17.45 -5.35 1.76
CA ILE A 128 16.53 -6.42 1.34
C ILE A 128 16.06 -6.20 -0.11
N ILE A 129 15.66 -4.97 -0.47
CA ILE A 129 15.24 -4.66 -1.84
C ILE A 129 16.39 -4.82 -2.84
N ALA A 130 17.62 -4.43 -2.46
CA ALA A 130 18.79 -4.63 -3.32
C ALA A 130 19.07 -6.11 -3.55
N GLU A 131 18.94 -6.97 -2.54
CA GLU A 131 19.07 -8.43 -2.68
C GLU A 131 17.96 -9.02 -3.57
N CYS A 132 16.71 -8.54 -3.44
CA CYS A 132 15.63 -8.95 -4.34
C CYS A 132 15.89 -8.57 -5.79
N LEU A 133 16.39 -7.35 -6.05
CA LEU A 133 16.77 -6.89 -7.39
C LEU A 133 17.91 -7.75 -7.96
N ALA A 134 18.95 -8.01 -7.19
CA ALA A 134 20.07 -8.85 -7.61
C ALA A 134 19.59 -10.26 -7.98
N PHE A 135 18.75 -10.87 -7.15
CA PHE A 135 18.20 -12.20 -7.43
C PHE A 135 17.32 -12.22 -8.69
N ALA A 136 16.40 -11.24 -8.82
CA ALA A 136 15.52 -11.14 -9.97
C ALA A 136 16.28 -10.84 -11.28
N SER A 137 17.44 -10.14 -11.23
CA SER A 137 18.26 -9.88 -12.41
C SER A 137 18.90 -11.15 -12.98
N GLU A 138 19.25 -12.10 -12.12
CA GLU A 138 19.91 -13.35 -12.50
C GLU A 138 18.94 -14.49 -12.80
N HIS A 139 17.71 -14.41 -12.26
CA HIS A 139 16.71 -15.47 -12.36
C HIS A 139 15.42 -14.96 -12.99
N ASP A 140 14.63 -15.88 -13.57
CA ASP A 140 13.24 -15.62 -13.89
C ASP A 140 12.40 -15.83 -12.62
N ALA A 141 12.28 -14.75 -11.83
CA ALA A 141 11.67 -14.80 -10.51
C ALA A 141 10.67 -13.65 -10.29
N LEU A 142 9.55 -14.01 -9.68
CA LEU A 142 8.58 -13.07 -9.11
C LEU A 142 8.85 -12.98 -7.60
N MET A 143 9.57 -11.93 -7.20
CA MET A 143 9.96 -11.74 -5.81
C MET A 143 8.90 -11.00 -5.00
N THR A 144 8.71 -11.42 -3.75
CA THR A 144 8.01 -10.62 -2.73
C THR A 144 8.84 -10.50 -1.46
N VAL A 145 8.47 -9.55 -0.58
CA VAL A 145 9.10 -9.38 0.73
C VAL A 145 8.19 -9.94 1.80
N GLY A 146 8.71 -10.88 2.58
CA GLY A 146 8.00 -11.55 3.67
C GLY A 146 8.34 -10.95 5.03
N ILE A 147 7.32 -10.78 5.87
CA ILE A 147 7.41 -10.24 7.22
C ILE A 147 7.04 -11.31 8.23
N LYS A 148 7.84 -11.48 9.29
CA LYS A 148 7.54 -12.46 10.33
C LYS A 148 6.27 -12.09 11.08
N PRO A 149 5.26 -12.98 11.13
CA PRO A 149 4.01 -12.72 11.83
C PRO A 149 4.23 -12.59 13.34
N THR A 150 3.58 -11.60 13.94
CA THR A 150 3.60 -11.38 15.41
C THR A 150 2.23 -11.65 16.06
N ARG A 151 1.19 -11.84 15.24
CA ARG A 151 -0.21 -12.10 15.63
C ARG A 151 -0.95 -12.84 14.51
N PRO A 152 -2.09 -13.48 14.77
CA PRO A 152 -2.92 -14.07 13.72
C PRO A 152 -3.77 -12.98 13.05
N ASP A 153 -3.23 -12.36 11.97
CA ASP A 153 -3.92 -11.30 11.24
C ASP A 153 -4.66 -11.85 10.02
N THR A 154 -5.94 -11.53 9.89
CA THR A 154 -6.79 -11.97 8.77
C THR A 154 -6.81 -10.98 7.61
N GLY A 155 -6.14 -9.84 7.75
CA GLY A 155 -6.04 -8.79 6.74
C GLY A 155 -4.88 -8.96 5.77
N TYR A 156 -3.96 -9.90 6.04
CA TYR A 156 -2.75 -10.11 5.26
C TYR A 156 -2.75 -11.45 4.51
N GLY A 157 -2.01 -11.52 3.42
CA GLY A 157 -1.61 -12.76 2.80
C GLY A 157 -0.51 -13.44 3.60
N TYR A 158 -0.48 -14.77 3.59
CA TYR A 158 0.52 -15.61 4.22
C TYR A 158 1.30 -16.41 3.18
N ILE A 159 2.60 -16.47 3.36
CA ILE A 159 3.55 -17.12 2.46
C ILE A 159 4.27 -18.21 3.22
N GLN A 160 4.11 -19.48 2.81
CA GLN A 160 4.90 -20.57 3.34
C GLN A 160 6.20 -20.71 2.54
N VAL A 161 7.33 -20.78 3.25
CA VAL A 161 8.65 -20.94 2.64
C VAL A 161 9.02 -22.43 2.53
N SER A 162 9.90 -22.74 1.57
CA SER A 162 10.37 -24.10 1.33
C SER A 162 11.57 -24.49 2.19
N ASP A 163 12.34 -23.50 2.63
CA ASP A 163 13.58 -23.66 3.41
C ASP A 163 13.85 -22.39 4.26
N ASP A 164 14.90 -22.42 5.07
CA ASP A 164 15.29 -21.33 5.97
C ASP A 164 16.32 -20.36 5.32
N LYS A 165 16.45 -20.35 4.01
CA LYS A 165 17.37 -19.44 3.32
C LYS A 165 16.85 -18.01 3.35
N PRO A 166 17.73 -17.01 3.26
CA PRO A 166 17.32 -15.61 3.18
C PRO A 166 16.36 -15.32 2.02
N ILE A 167 16.61 -15.94 0.85
CA ILE A 167 15.70 -15.98 -0.31
C ILE A 167 15.26 -17.41 -0.50
N SER A 168 13.98 -17.67 -0.33
CA SER A 168 13.38 -19.00 -0.41
C SER A 168 12.32 -19.05 -1.52
N LYS A 169 12.19 -20.23 -2.13
CA LYS A 169 11.06 -20.46 -3.03
C LYS A 169 9.77 -20.55 -2.23
N VAL A 170 8.71 -19.91 -2.72
CA VAL A 170 7.39 -19.98 -2.10
C VAL A 170 6.79 -21.37 -2.34
N LYS A 171 6.37 -22.01 -1.26
CA LYS A 171 5.69 -23.32 -1.29
C LYS A 171 4.18 -23.17 -1.41
N CYS A 172 3.64 -22.21 -0.68
CA CYS A 172 2.21 -21.90 -0.67
C CYS A 172 2.00 -20.42 -0.40
N PHE A 173 1.02 -19.86 -1.08
CA PHE A 173 0.57 -18.49 -0.86
C PHE A 173 -0.93 -18.54 -0.52
N THR A 174 -1.35 -17.90 0.57
CA THR A 174 -2.76 -17.90 1.02
C THR A 174 -3.15 -16.47 1.36
N GLU A 175 -4.01 -15.88 0.56
CA GLU A 175 -4.46 -14.50 0.77
C GLU A 175 -5.62 -14.46 1.78
N LYS A 176 -5.47 -13.64 2.83
CA LYS A 176 -6.48 -13.32 3.83
C LYS A 176 -7.22 -14.53 4.39
N PRO A 177 -6.52 -15.45 5.10
CA PRO A 177 -7.13 -16.62 5.71
C PRO A 177 -8.15 -16.23 6.79
N ASP A 178 -9.00 -17.17 7.18
CA ASP A 178 -9.80 -17.01 8.39
C ASP A 178 -8.92 -17.05 9.66
N ILE A 179 -9.51 -16.69 10.80
CA ILE A 179 -8.76 -16.55 12.06
C ILE A 179 -8.18 -17.86 12.56
N GLU A 180 -8.85 -18.99 12.33
CA GLU A 180 -8.38 -20.30 12.79
C GLU A 180 -7.16 -20.72 11.98
N LEU A 181 -7.21 -20.56 10.67
CA LEU A 181 -6.07 -20.82 9.79
C LEU A 181 -4.89 -19.87 10.05
N ALA A 182 -5.17 -18.57 10.30
CA ALA A 182 -4.14 -17.61 10.67
C ALA A 182 -3.42 -17.98 11.98
N ARG A 183 -4.14 -18.56 12.97
CA ARG A 183 -3.54 -19.08 14.21
C ARG A 183 -2.62 -20.27 13.94
N VAL A 184 -3.06 -21.20 13.09
CA VAL A 184 -2.24 -22.36 12.68
C VAL A 184 -0.96 -21.88 11.99
N PHE A 185 -1.05 -20.92 11.07
CA PHE A 185 0.10 -20.36 10.38
C PHE A 185 1.10 -19.70 11.34
N LEU A 186 0.59 -18.91 12.30
CA LEU A 186 1.44 -18.27 13.30
C LEU A 186 2.17 -19.31 14.18
N GLN A 187 1.46 -20.37 14.61
CA GLN A 187 2.02 -21.40 15.49
C GLN A 187 3.05 -22.31 14.80
N SER A 188 2.91 -22.52 13.49
CA SER A 188 3.85 -23.36 12.74
C SER A 188 5.25 -22.73 12.61
N GLY A 189 5.33 -21.40 12.62
CA GLY A 189 6.58 -20.66 12.43
C GLY A 189 7.12 -20.65 11.00
N GLU A 190 6.48 -21.34 10.06
CA GLU A 190 6.92 -21.49 8.65
C GLU A 190 6.33 -20.43 7.72
N PHE A 191 5.38 -19.62 8.22
CA PHE A 191 4.66 -18.64 7.40
C PHE A 191 5.13 -17.22 7.69
N PHE A 192 5.12 -16.41 6.64
CA PHE A 192 5.42 -14.97 6.67
C PHE A 192 4.24 -14.20 6.11
N TRP A 193 4.00 -12.98 6.60
CA TRP A 193 3.04 -12.07 5.95
C TRP A 193 3.59 -11.56 4.63
N ASN A 194 2.75 -11.51 3.61
CA ASN A 194 3.04 -10.81 2.37
C ASN A 194 2.97 -9.30 2.60
N SER A 195 4.08 -8.61 2.39
CA SER A 195 4.12 -7.14 2.54
C SER A 195 3.43 -6.38 1.40
N GLY A 196 3.08 -7.06 0.29
CA GLY A 196 2.59 -6.40 -0.91
C GLY A 196 3.67 -5.60 -1.67
N ILE A 197 4.95 -5.84 -1.35
CA ILE A 197 6.09 -5.26 -2.05
C ILE A 197 6.68 -6.34 -2.96
N PHE A 198 6.79 -6.04 -4.26
CA PHE A 198 7.22 -7.00 -5.26
C PHE A 198 8.41 -6.48 -6.05
N VAL A 199 9.25 -7.41 -6.52
CA VAL A 199 10.41 -7.10 -7.37
C VAL A 199 10.55 -8.17 -8.46
N TRP A 200 10.66 -7.73 -9.72
CA TRP A 200 10.81 -8.62 -10.88
C TRP A 200 11.39 -7.88 -12.09
N LYS A 201 11.82 -8.61 -13.10
CA LYS A 201 12.02 -8.07 -14.45
C LYS A 201 10.66 -7.78 -15.10
N VAL A 202 10.56 -6.69 -15.83
CA VAL A 202 9.30 -6.34 -16.54
C VAL A 202 8.86 -7.47 -17.49
N ARG A 203 9.79 -8.18 -18.13
CA ARG A 203 9.48 -9.34 -18.99
C ARG A 203 8.83 -10.47 -18.20
N SER A 204 9.40 -10.84 -17.04
CA SER A 204 8.88 -11.93 -16.20
C SER A 204 7.43 -11.70 -15.76
N ILE A 205 7.09 -10.47 -15.33
CA ILE A 205 5.71 -10.19 -14.94
C ILE A 205 4.76 -10.13 -16.15
N VAL A 206 5.20 -9.65 -17.30
CA VAL A 206 4.37 -9.65 -18.52
C VAL A 206 4.11 -11.08 -19.02
N GLU A 207 5.11 -11.96 -18.98
CA GLU A 207 4.94 -13.40 -19.27
C GLU A 207 3.98 -14.07 -18.29
N ALA A 208 4.05 -13.68 -17.01
CA ALA A 208 3.10 -14.16 -16.01
C ALA A 208 1.66 -13.67 -16.28
N PHE A 209 1.47 -12.42 -16.73
CA PHE A 209 0.15 -11.96 -17.20
C PHE A 209 -0.34 -12.75 -18.39
N GLU A 210 0.49 -13.04 -19.38
CA GLU A 210 0.13 -13.86 -20.54
C GLU A 210 -0.33 -15.24 -20.12
N LYS A 211 0.40 -15.89 -19.20
CA LYS A 211 0.13 -17.25 -18.74
C LYS A 211 -1.11 -17.37 -17.83
N TYR A 212 -1.23 -16.45 -16.84
CA TYR A 212 -2.20 -16.61 -15.74
C TYR A 212 -3.41 -15.67 -15.84
N LEU A 213 -3.28 -14.56 -16.56
CA LEU A 213 -4.34 -13.56 -16.78
C LEU A 213 -4.40 -13.12 -18.25
N PRO A 214 -4.66 -14.05 -19.19
CA PRO A 214 -4.59 -13.77 -20.64
C PRO A 214 -5.54 -12.66 -21.11
N GLU A 215 -6.70 -12.48 -20.46
CA GLU A 215 -7.61 -11.37 -20.78
C GLU A 215 -6.96 -10.01 -20.44
N HIS A 216 -6.31 -9.89 -19.28
CA HIS A 216 -5.56 -8.69 -18.91
C HIS A 216 -4.37 -8.47 -19.85
N HIS A 217 -3.63 -9.53 -20.19
CA HIS A 217 -2.55 -9.46 -21.17
C HIS A 217 -3.01 -8.87 -22.51
N ALA A 218 -4.12 -9.34 -23.04
CA ALA A 218 -4.66 -8.85 -24.30
C ALA A 218 -5.01 -7.35 -24.25
N LEU A 219 -5.72 -6.92 -23.20
CA LEU A 219 -6.12 -5.54 -22.98
C LEU A 219 -4.92 -4.62 -22.80
N PHE A 220 -3.99 -4.94 -21.89
CA PHE A 220 -2.84 -4.07 -21.61
C PHE A 220 -1.76 -4.12 -22.68
N SER A 221 -1.68 -5.17 -23.50
CA SER A 221 -0.93 -5.16 -24.77
C SER A 221 -1.49 -4.13 -25.75
N GLY A 222 -2.81 -3.93 -25.76
CA GLY A 222 -3.48 -2.85 -26.49
C GLY A 222 -3.06 -1.47 -25.97
N VAL A 223 -3.08 -1.30 -24.64
CA VAL A 223 -2.63 -0.06 -23.98
C VAL A 223 -1.16 0.24 -24.35
N MET A 224 -0.27 -0.75 -24.26
CA MET A 224 1.14 -0.58 -24.61
C MET A 224 1.31 -0.04 -26.04
N ARG A 225 0.56 -0.53 -27.01
CA ARG A 225 0.62 -0.04 -28.40
C ARG A 225 0.15 1.42 -28.52
N ALA A 226 -0.87 1.80 -27.73
CA ALA A 226 -1.48 3.12 -27.77
C ALA A 226 -0.69 4.21 -27.04
N ILE A 227 0.18 3.87 -26.07
CA ILE A 227 0.98 4.85 -25.30
C ILE A 227 1.71 5.82 -26.22
N GLY A 228 1.54 7.12 -25.98
CA GLY A 228 2.14 8.21 -26.77
C GLY A 228 1.40 8.53 -28.06
N THR A 229 0.22 7.98 -28.29
CA THR A 229 -0.68 8.33 -29.39
C THR A 229 -1.95 9.04 -28.87
N ASP A 230 -2.70 9.69 -29.74
CA ASP A 230 -3.99 10.33 -29.39
C ASP A 230 -5.05 9.33 -28.88
N ALA A 231 -4.87 8.05 -29.18
CA ALA A 231 -5.78 6.98 -28.74
C ALA A 231 -5.50 6.48 -27.32
N GLU A 232 -4.40 6.86 -26.70
CA GLU A 232 -3.93 6.31 -25.41
C GLU A 232 -5.03 6.34 -24.34
N ARG A 233 -5.62 7.52 -24.11
CA ARG A 233 -6.65 7.70 -23.09
C ARG A 233 -7.85 6.78 -23.30
N ASN A 234 -8.38 6.74 -24.52
CA ASN A 234 -9.54 5.90 -24.87
C ASN A 234 -9.23 4.40 -24.69
N VAL A 235 -8.04 3.96 -25.09
CA VAL A 235 -7.64 2.54 -24.95
C VAL A 235 -7.46 2.17 -23.47
N VAL A 236 -6.93 3.06 -22.65
CA VAL A 236 -6.83 2.86 -21.17
C VAL A 236 -8.24 2.77 -20.56
N GLU A 237 -9.16 3.66 -20.91
CA GLU A 237 -10.55 3.64 -20.44
C GLU A 237 -11.24 2.32 -20.79
N ILE A 238 -11.09 1.82 -22.01
CA ILE A 238 -11.62 0.52 -22.43
C ILE A 238 -11.00 -0.61 -21.62
N ALA A 239 -9.66 -0.64 -21.49
CA ALA A 239 -8.97 -1.70 -20.78
C ALA A 239 -9.43 -1.82 -19.31
N PHE A 240 -9.58 -0.69 -18.62
CA PHE A 240 -10.06 -0.69 -17.22
C PHE A 240 -11.56 -0.95 -17.09
N SER A 241 -12.38 -0.62 -18.08
CA SER A 241 -13.80 -0.94 -18.06
C SER A 241 -14.07 -2.44 -18.25
N GLU A 242 -13.30 -3.09 -19.11
CA GLU A 242 -13.49 -4.50 -19.51
C GLU A 242 -12.72 -5.48 -18.61
N CYS A 243 -11.58 -5.07 -18.03
CA CYS A 243 -10.79 -5.97 -17.21
C CYS A 243 -11.52 -6.38 -15.93
N ARG A 244 -11.34 -7.64 -15.54
CA ARG A 244 -11.83 -8.17 -14.27
C ARG A 244 -11.05 -7.52 -13.11
N ALA A 245 -11.77 -7.11 -12.05
CA ALA A 245 -11.16 -6.65 -10.80
C ALA A 245 -10.57 -7.84 -10.02
N ILE A 246 -9.24 -7.91 -9.94
CA ILE A 246 -8.50 -8.98 -9.24
C ILE A 246 -7.19 -8.43 -8.67
N SER A 247 -6.76 -8.93 -7.50
CA SER A 247 -5.43 -8.60 -6.99
C SER A 247 -4.34 -9.36 -7.74
N ILE A 248 -3.12 -8.81 -7.75
CA ILE A 248 -1.94 -9.47 -8.30
C ILE A 248 -1.65 -10.78 -7.54
N ASP A 249 -1.97 -10.79 -6.24
CA ASP A 249 -1.80 -11.94 -5.37
C ASP A 249 -2.63 -13.12 -5.86
N TYR A 250 -3.96 -12.97 -5.97
CA TYR A 250 -4.87 -14.00 -6.48
C TYR A 250 -4.69 -14.31 -7.97
N GLY A 251 -4.34 -13.28 -8.74
CA GLY A 251 -4.23 -13.41 -10.19
C GLY A 251 -3.00 -14.16 -10.63
N ILE A 252 -1.87 -13.91 -9.99
CA ILE A 252 -0.55 -14.38 -10.40
C ILE A 252 0.22 -15.04 -9.26
N MET A 253 0.42 -14.37 -8.10
CA MET A 253 1.35 -14.84 -7.07
C MET A 253 0.96 -16.19 -6.47
N GLU A 254 -0.32 -16.49 -6.32
CA GLU A 254 -0.80 -17.80 -5.85
C GLU A 254 -0.63 -18.93 -6.88
N LYS A 255 -0.46 -18.59 -8.17
CA LYS A 255 -0.49 -19.57 -9.28
C LYS A 255 0.88 -19.79 -9.90
N ALA A 256 1.77 -18.82 -9.78
CA ALA A 256 3.05 -18.86 -10.47
C ALA A 256 4.04 -19.80 -9.75
N ASP A 257 4.77 -20.60 -10.54
CA ASP A 257 5.74 -21.58 -10.04
C ASP A 257 7.10 -20.96 -9.69
N ASN A 258 7.36 -19.72 -10.15
CA ASN A 258 8.62 -18.99 -10.00
C ASN A 258 8.53 -17.85 -8.98
N VAL A 259 7.70 -18.03 -7.95
CA VAL A 259 7.57 -17.06 -6.84
C VAL A 259 8.62 -17.35 -5.77
N TYR A 260 9.33 -16.30 -5.36
CA TYR A 260 10.31 -16.34 -4.29
C TYR A 260 10.03 -15.23 -3.27
N VAL A 261 10.44 -15.47 -2.04
CA VAL A 261 10.29 -14.51 -0.95
C VAL A 261 11.64 -14.22 -0.30
N ARG A 262 11.93 -12.94 -0.05
CA ARG A 262 13.00 -12.51 0.83
C ARG A 262 12.39 -12.08 2.16
N CYS A 263 12.62 -12.87 3.20
CA CYS A 263 12.10 -12.58 4.54
C CYS A 263 13.00 -11.55 5.25
N GLY A 264 12.37 -10.62 6.01
CA GLY A 264 13.12 -9.62 6.74
C GLY A 264 12.37 -8.96 7.90
N GLU A 265 13.13 -8.39 8.81
CA GLU A 265 12.63 -7.64 9.96
C GLU A 265 13.14 -6.19 9.86
N PHE A 266 12.30 -5.29 9.43
CA PHE A 266 12.63 -3.86 9.26
C PHE A 266 11.51 -2.93 9.79
N GLY A 267 10.68 -3.46 10.71
CA GLY A 267 9.61 -2.68 11.33
C GLY A 267 8.53 -2.26 10.34
N TRP A 268 8.04 -3.23 9.54
CA TRP A 268 6.95 -3.02 8.59
C TRP A 268 5.58 -2.99 9.25
N SER A 269 4.73 -2.09 8.77
CA SER A 269 3.29 -2.08 9.04
C SER A 269 2.53 -1.49 7.85
N ASP A 270 1.39 -2.07 7.50
CA ASP A 270 0.47 -1.48 6.53
C ASP A 270 -0.27 -0.25 7.06
N VAL A 271 -0.15 0.00 8.37
CA VAL A 271 -0.88 1.07 9.08
C VAL A 271 -2.34 1.11 8.63
N GLY A 272 -3.03 -0.04 8.71
CA GLY A 272 -4.38 -0.23 8.15
C GLY A 272 -5.52 0.32 9.02
N THR A 273 -5.26 0.63 10.30
CA THR A 273 -6.27 1.05 11.29
C THR A 273 -5.70 2.08 12.28
N TRP A 274 -6.58 2.75 13.03
CA TRP A 274 -6.18 3.62 14.15
C TRP A 274 -5.43 2.84 15.24
N GLY A 275 -5.75 1.56 15.45
CA GLY A 275 -5.03 0.67 16.35
C GLY A 275 -3.57 0.48 15.94
N SER A 276 -3.30 0.33 14.64
CA SER A 276 -1.93 0.26 14.14
C SER A 276 -1.18 1.60 14.25
N VAL A 277 -1.85 2.73 14.02
CA VAL A 277 -1.27 4.06 14.31
C VAL A 277 -0.90 4.18 15.78
N TYR A 278 -1.83 3.78 16.68
CA TYR A 278 -1.57 3.78 18.11
C TYR A 278 -0.32 2.96 18.48
N GLN A 279 -0.12 1.78 17.87
CA GLN A 279 1.05 0.94 18.15
C GLN A 279 2.36 1.65 17.83
N HIS A 280 2.41 2.41 16.74
CA HIS A 280 3.62 3.08 16.22
C HIS A 280 3.78 4.53 16.69
N SER A 281 2.77 5.12 17.33
CA SER A 281 2.85 6.48 17.87
C SER A 281 3.60 6.55 19.19
N ARG A 282 4.26 7.68 19.46
CA ARG A 282 4.78 8.02 20.78
C ARG A 282 3.61 8.11 21.77
N LYS A 283 3.83 7.65 23.00
CA LYS A 283 2.80 7.63 24.05
C LYS A 283 3.23 8.45 25.26
N ASP A 284 2.26 9.08 25.90
CA ASP A 284 2.46 9.71 27.20
C ASP A 284 2.58 8.64 28.31
N ARG A 285 2.77 9.09 29.57
CA ARG A 285 2.90 8.21 30.75
C ARG A 285 1.66 7.37 31.05
N TYR A 286 0.51 7.71 30.48
CA TYR A 286 -0.75 6.99 30.63
C TYR A 286 -1.10 6.16 29.39
N ALA A 287 -0.12 5.94 28.55
CA ALA A 287 -0.24 5.21 27.28
C ALA A 287 -1.21 5.86 26.27
N ASN A 288 -1.39 7.19 26.27
CA ASN A 288 -2.15 7.87 25.25
C ASN A 288 -1.23 8.29 24.09
N ALA A 289 -1.70 8.10 22.85
CA ALA A 289 -1.09 8.64 21.64
C ALA A 289 -1.81 9.95 21.28
N VAL A 290 -1.17 11.09 21.50
CA VAL A 290 -1.78 12.42 21.39
C VAL A 290 -0.83 13.39 20.68
N PRO A 291 -1.34 14.48 20.08
CA PRO A 291 -0.52 15.57 19.61
C PRO A 291 0.38 16.12 20.75
N GLU A 292 1.54 16.65 20.40
CA GLU A 292 2.49 17.23 21.39
C GLU A 292 1.90 18.44 22.10
N GLU A 293 1.01 19.19 21.44
CA GLU A 293 0.38 20.40 21.95
C GLU A 293 -1.15 20.35 21.79
N GLY A 294 -1.86 21.16 22.55
CA GLY A 294 -3.30 21.38 22.43
C GLY A 294 -4.17 20.27 23.03
N CYS A 295 -3.62 19.24 23.67
CA CYS A 295 -4.39 18.12 24.22
C CYS A 295 -4.21 18.03 25.75
N TYR A 296 -5.26 18.31 26.51
CA TYR A 296 -5.30 18.26 27.98
C TYR A 296 -6.12 17.07 28.45
N LEU A 297 -5.43 16.07 29.05
CA LEU A 297 -6.04 14.80 29.42
C LEU A 297 -6.17 14.65 30.93
N TYR A 298 -7.35 14.31 31.40
CA TYR A 298 -7.66 14.00 32.81
C TYR A 298 -8.24 12.59 32.89
N GLU A 299 -7.71 11.73 33.75
CA GLU A 299 -8.19 10.34 33.94
C GLU A 299 -8.37 9.56 32.62
N THR A 300 -7.63 9.92 31.56
CA THR A 300 -7.70 9.35 30.24
C THR A 300 -6.50 8.45 30.00
N ARG A 301 -6.71 7.21 29.49
CA ARG A 301 -5.68 6.18 29.34
C ARG A 301 -5.84 5.40 28.05
N SER A 302 -4.70 4.93 27.50
CA SER A 302 -4.65 4.01 26.34
C SER A 302 -5.48 4.47 25.14
N SER A 303 -5.65 5.78 24.96
CA SER A 303 -6.46 6.38 23.92
C SER A 303 -5.59 7.03 22.85
N ILE A 304 -6.16 7.17 21.65
CA ILE A 304 -5.53 7.93 20.56
C ILE A 304 -6.38 9.16 20.27
N VAL A 305 -5.71 10.32 20.14
CA VAL A 305 -6.36 11.59 19.83
C VAL A 305 -5.67 12.22 18.62
N SER A 306 -6.45 12.55 17.60
CA SER A 306 -6.00 13.28 16.41
C SER A 306 -6.83 14.54 16.27
N LEU A 307 -6.16 15.70 16.27
CA LEU A 307 -6.77 17.03 16.21
C LEU A 307 -6.22 17.81 15.00
N PRO A 308 -6.98 18.78 14.46
CA PRO A 308 -6.44 19.81 13.60
C PRO A 308 -5.36 20.63 14.33
N LYS A 309 -4.42 21.20 13.59
CA LYS A 309 -3.44 22.13 14.14
C LYS A 309 -4.17 23.30 14.82
N GLU A 310 -3.63 23.79 15.93
CA GLU A 310 -4.14 24.94 16.71
C GLU A 310 -5.47 24.68 17.45
N LYS A 311 -6.07 23.49 17.32
CA LYS A 311 -7.27 23.14 18.08
C LYS A 311 -6.92 22.61 19.46
N ILE A 312 -7.65 23.07 20.47
CA ILE A 312 -7.51 22.62 21.86
C ILE A 312 -8.59 21.61 22.17
N ALA A 313 -8.20 20.47 22.76
CA ALA A 313 -9.11 19.49 23.34
C ALA A 313 -8.85 19.31 24.83
N VAL A 314 -9.92 19.27 25.60
CA VAL A 314 -9.92 18.88 27.02
C VAL A 314 -10.75 17.60 27.14
N ILE A 315 -10.11 16.50 27.53
CA ILE A 315 -10.72 15.18 27.55
C ILE A 315 -10.54 14.58 28.94
N SER A 316 -11.65 14.12 29.56
CA SER A 316 -11.65 13.51 30.88
C SER A 316 -12.37 12.17 30.86
N GLY A 317 -11.77 11.14 31.51
CA GLY A 317 -12.42 9.86 31.83
C GLY A 317 -12.45 8.85 30.69
N LEU A 318 -11.77 9.05 29.56
CA LEU A 318 -11.75 8.09 28.45
C LEU A 318 -10.70 6.98 28.68
N LYS A 319 -11.07 5.75 28.34
CA LYS A 319 -10.17 4.60 28.37
C LYS A 319 -10.32 3.78 27.10
N GLU A 320 -9.20 3.60 26.35
CA GLU A 320 -9.18 2.80 25.13
C GLU A 320 -10.09 3.36 24.03
N TYR A 321 -10.06 4.68 23.81
CA TYR A 321 -10.86 5.36 22.80
C TYR A 321 -10.01 5.88 21.63
N ILE A 322 -10.65 6.02 20.48
CA ILE A 322 -10.24 6.79 19.32
C ILE A 322 -11.02 8.08 19.32
N VAL A 323 -10.33 9.20 19.35
CA VAL A 323 -10.89 10.55 19.21
C VAL A 323 -10.26 11.19 17.98
N VAL A 324 -11.04 11.44 16.95
CA VAL A 324 -10.57 12.08 15.72
C VAL A 324 -11.45 13.26 15.41
N ASP A 325 -10.85 14.41 15.38
CA ASP A 325 -11.51 15.67 15.09
C ASP A 325 -10.98 16.25 13.77
N THR A 326 -11.89 16.75 12.97
CA THR A 326 -11.63 17.47 11.71
C THR A 326 -12.42 18.76 11.72
N ASP A 327 -12.37 19.56 10.66
CA ASP A 327 -13.09 20.84 10.60
C ASP A 327 -14.62 20.66 10.67
N ASP A 328 -15.13 19.50 10.24
CA ASP A 328 -16.57 19.26 10.03
C ASP A 328 -17.11 17.98 10.69
N VAL A 329 -16.23 17.11 11.22
CA VAL A 329 -16.64 15.84 11.86
C VAL A 329 -15.78 15.57 13.09
N LEU A 330 -16.45 15.27 14.21
CA LEU A 330 -15.84 14.70 15.40
C LEU A 330 -16.28 13.25 15.54
N MET A 331 -15.32 12.32 15.56
CA MET A 331 -15.56 10.90 15.83
C MET A 331 -14.95 10.51 17.18
N ILE A 332 -15.76 9.89 18.04
CA ILE A 332 -15.31 9.30 19.32
C ILE A 332 -15.86 7.88 19.37
N CYS A 333 -15.00 6.88 19.37
CA CYS A 333 -15.43 5.48 19.49
C CYS A 333 -14.41 4.64 20.29
N PRO A 334 -14.81 3.53 20.94
CA PRO A 334 -13.89 2.59 21.54
C PRO A 334 -12.91 2.04 20.49
N ARG A 335 -11.65 1.79 20.87
CA ARG A 335 -10.65 1.17 19.98
C ARG A 335 -11.07 -0.22 19.51
N SER A 336 -11.82 -0.96 20.31
CA SER A 336 -12.39 -2.25 19.93
C SER A 336 -13.39 -2.17 18.76
N GLU A 337 -13.94 -0.98 18.50
CA GLU A 337 -14.94 -0.73 17.47
C GLU A 337 -14.36 -0.18 16.15
N GLU A 338 -13.03 -0.10 16.03
CA GLU A 338 -12.38 0.49 14.85
C GLU A 338 -12.78 -0.17 13.50
N GLN A 339 -13.16 -1.45 13.52
CA GLN A 339 -13.64 -2.12 12.31
C GLN A 339 -15.05 -1.67 11.89
N ASN A 340 -15.83 -1.07 12.81
CA ASN A 340 -17.16 -0.54 12.54
C ASN A 340 -17.14 0.86 11.91
N ILE A 341 -15.98 1.51 11.79
CA ILE A 341 -15.86 2.86 11.16
C ILE A 341 -16.50 2.89 9.77
N LYS A 342 -16.41 1.81 8.99
CA LYS A 342 -17.08 1.72 7.68
C LYS A 342 -18.61 1.84 7.80
N LYS A 343 -19.21 1.22 8.81
CA LYS A 343 -20.65 1.34 9.06
C LYS A 343 -21.04 2.75 9.47
N PHE A 344 -20.17 3.42 10.26
CA PHE A 344 -20.41 4.84 10.63
C PHE A 344 -20.39 5.74 9.41
N ILE A 345 -19.46 5.50 8.46
CA ILE A 345 -19.42 6.22 7.17
C ILE A 345 -20.71 6.01 6.39
N ASP A 346 -21.17 4.76 6.26
CA ASP A 346 -22.38 4.42 5.50
C ASP A 346 -23.63 5.10 6.10
N GLU A 347 -23.73 5.16 7.44
CA GLU A 347 -24.81 5.82 8.15
C GLU A 347 -24.78 7.35 7.97
N VAL A 348 -23.60 7.96 8.13
CA VAL A 348 -23.42 9.41 7.88
C VAL A 348 -23.75 9.76 6.43
N LYS A 349 -23.32 8.93 5.47
CA LYS A 349 -23.61 9.11 4.05
C LYS A 349 -25.12 8.99 3.77
N PHE A 350 -25.80 8.05 4.40
CA PHE A 350 -27.24 7.87 4.24
C PHE A 350 -28.02 9.11 4.67
N HIS A 351 -27.63 9.75 5.76
CA HIS A 351 -28.32 10.93 6.30
C HIS A 351 -27.85 12.27 5.70
N ASN A 352 -26.58 12.41 5.33
CA ASN A 352 -25.96 13.67 4.97
C ASN A 352 -25.43 13.73 3.52
N GLY A 353 -25.61 12.64 2.75
CA GLY A 353 -25.01 12.51 1.42
C GLY A 353 -23.47 12.36 1.48
N ASP A 354 -22.80 12.63 0.37
CA ASP A 354 -21.35 12.46 0.22
C ASP A 354 -20.51 13.60 0.83
N LYS A 355 -21.13 14.58 1.49
CA LYS A 355 -20.47 15.80 1.97
C LYS A 355 -19.29 15.52 2.94
N HIS A 356 -19.40 14.47 3.74
CA HIS A 356 -18.44 14.13 4.79
C HIS A 356 -17.66 12.83 4.51
N ASN A 357 -17.68 12.37 3.22
CA ASN A 357 -17.10 11.09 2.81
C ASN A 357 -15.82 11.27 1.96
#